data_73cc896020a6cb3ea8517ddfa4377c2c
#
_entry.id   73cc896020a6cb3ea8517ddfa4377c2c
#
_cell.length_a   1.000
_cell.length_b   1.000
_cell.length_c   1.000
_cell.angle_alpha   90.00
_cell.angle_beta   90.00
_cell.angle_gamma   90.00
#
_symmetry.space_group_name_H-M   'P 1'
#
loop_
_entity.id
_entity.type
_entity.pdbx_description
1 polymer ?
#
loop_
_entity_poly.entity_id
_entity_poly.type
_entity_poly.pdbx_seq_one_letter_code
_entity_poly.pdbx_strand_id
1 'polypeptide(L)'
;MKIIGIIPARKHISAFSKQLSEKTGLDSRVIFRDIIRAKRINHISLNEYEWTGYYKLSEEQKRSVSTLWTRAQFRKTFTDRRYISILMNKYIFSKVFSEFYGRKCVRMEDVSPAVLKELGGELGKVVIKPGCKGQG
;
A
#
# COMPACT_ATOMS: atom_id res chain seq x y z
N MET A 1 -3.88 32.55 9.71
CA MET A 1 -3.55 31.15 9.29
C MET A 1 -3.14 30.37 10.51
N LYS A 2 -4.00 29.49 11.03
CA LYS A 2 -3.76 28.76 12.30
C LYS A 2 -2.72 27.67 12.09
N ILE A 3 -1.57 27.76 12.78
CA ILE A 3 -0.47 26.78 12.80
C ILE A 3 -0.81 25.60 13.73
N ILE A 4 -2.00 25.02 13.58
CA ILE A 4 -2.52 24.01 14.52
C ILE A 4 -1.99 22.59 14.25
N GLY A 5 -1.34 22.34 13.10
CA GLY A 5 -0.95 20.97 12.71
C GLY A 5 0.52 20.56 12.96
N ILE A 6 1.41 21.48 13.35
CA ILE A 6 2.86 21.20 13.36
C ILE A 6 3.32 20.56 14.67
N ILE A 7 2.77 20.95 15.82
CA ILE A 7 3.23 20.48 17.13
C ILE A 7 2.88 19.01 17.41
N PRO A 8 1.65 18.54 17.16
CA PRO A 8 1.34 17.11 17.29
C PRO A 8 2.18 16.24 16.34
N ALA A 9 2.38 16.68 15.10
CA ALA A 9 3.21 15.98 14.14
C ALA A 9 4.68 15.87 14.57
N ARG A 10 5.27 16.92 15.14
CA ARG A 10 6.66 16.90 15.64
C ARG A 10 6.85 15.96 16.84
N LYS A 11 5.93 15.98 17.79
CA LYS A 11 5.97 15.05 18.93
C LYS A 11 5.89 13.59 18.45
N HIS A 12 5.02 13.31 17.51
CA HIS A 12 4.86 11.97 16.93
C HIS A 12 6.12 11.53 16.17
N ILE A 13 6.71 12.40 15.37
CA ILE A 13 7.98 12.13 14.68
C ILE A 13 9.12 11.91 15.68
N SER A 14 9.18 12.70 16.76
CA SER A 14 10.19 12.54 17.80
C SER A 14 10.09 11.19 18.52
N ALA A 15 8.87 10.78 18.89
CA ALA A 15 8.63 9.48 19.52
C ALA A 15 9.03 8.34 18.58
N PHE A 16 8.60 8.41 17.32
CA PHE A 16 8.96 7.44 16.29
C PHE A 16 10.47 7.36 16.06
N SER A 17 11.17 8.51 16.02
CA SER A 17 12.63 8.55 15.84
C SER A 17 13.39 7.87 16.99
N LYS A 18 12.90 8.01 18.23
CA LYS A 18 13.47 7.31 19.39
C LYS A 18 13.27 5.80 19.26
N GLN A 19 12.05 5.38 18.98
CA GLN A 19 11.72 3.95 18.79
C GLN A 19 12.55 3.31 17.67
N LEU A 20 12.75 4.01 16.57
CA LEU A 20 13.56 3.51 15.45
C LEU A 20 15.06 3.52 15.80
N SER A 21 15.52 4.50 16.59
CA SER A 21 16.88 4.56 17.12
C SER A 21 17.20 3.33 17.99
N GLU A 22 16.29 2.93 18.86
CA GLU A 22 16.43 1.71 19.69
C GLU A 22 16.54 0.44 18.85
N LYS A 23 15.79 0.36 17.75
CA LYS A 23 15.82 -0.79 16.84
C LYS A 23 17.07 -0.85 15.95
N THR A 24 17.63 0.30 15.60
CA THR A 24 18.64 0.38 14.54
C THR A 24 20.03 0.76 15.04
N GLY A 25 20.14 1.28 16.26
CA GLY A 25 21.39 1.84 16.83
C GLY A 25 21.78 3.21 16.25
N LEU A 26 20.97 3.79 15.35
CA LEU A 26 21.24 5.12 14.77
C LEU A 26 20.82 6.23 15.73
N ASP A 27 21.52 7.37 15.69
CA ASP A 27 21.14 8.53 16.50
C ASP A 27 19.73 9.03 16.15
N SER A 28 18.88 9.15 17.17
CA SER A 28 17.49 9.59 17.02
C SER A 28 17.34 10.99 16.44
N ARG A 29 18.31 11.89 16.65
CA ARG A 29 18.32 13.25 16.08
C ARG A 29 18.61 13.22 14.59
N VAL A 30 19.47 12.30 14.14
CA VAL A 30 19.77 12.08 12.72
C VAL A 30 18.51 11.54 12.02
N ILE A 31 17.89 10.51 12.59
CA ILE A 31 16.63 9.93 12.09
C ILE A 31 15.55 11.01 12.02
N PHE A 32 15.37 11.81 13.06
CA PHE A 32 14.37 12.88 13.10
C PHE A 32 14.54 13.88 11.96
N ARG A 33 15.79 14.36 11.73
CA ARG A 33 16.10 15.31 10.65
C ARG A 33 15.86 14.71 9.28
N ASP A 34 16.27 13.45 9.08
CA ASP A 34 16.06 12.75 7.83
C ASP A 34 14.56 12.53 7.53
N ILE A 35 13.76 12.17 8.52
CA ILE A 35 12.29 12.07 8.39
C ILE A 35 11.68 13.42 7.97
N ILE A 36 12.06 14.52 8.62
CA ILE A 36 11.53 15.84 8.25
C ILE A 36 11.86 16.18 6.80
N ARG A 37 13.10 15.92 6.38
CA ARG A 37 13.54 16.12 5.00
C ARG A 37 12.76 15.23 4.02
N ALA A 38 12.65 13.94 4.32
CA ALA A 38 11.96 12.96 3.51
C ALA A 38 10.45 13.28 3.35
N LYS A 39 9.80 13.75 4.43
CA LYS A 39 8.40 14.20 4.37
C LYS A 39 8.22 15.44 3.48
N ARG A 40 9.17 16.38 3.52
CA ARG A 40 9.09 17.62 2.71
C ARG A 40 9.33 17.34 1.23
N ILE A 41 10.32 16.53 0.90
CA ILE A 41 10.77 16.31 -0.48
C ILE A 41 9.96 15.19 -1.14
N ASN A 42 9.83 14.05 -0.47
CA ASN A 42 9.28 12.83 -1.06
C ASN A 42 7.88 12.49 -0.55
N HIS A 43 7.30 13.34 0.33
CA HIS A 43 5.99 13.12 0.95
C HIS A 43 5.82 11.73 1.59
N ILE A 44 6.92 11.18 2.13
CA ILE A 44 6.93 9.83 2.72
C ILE A 44 6.20 9.84 4.07
N SER A 45 5.41 8.81 4.33
CA SER A 45 4.81 8.58 5.65
C SER A 45 5.80 7.91 6.60
N LEU A 46 5.54 7.94 7.93
CA LEU A 46 6.42 7.29 8.90
C LEU A 46 6.48 5.78 8.69
N ASN A 47 5.34 5.16 8.37
CA ASN A 47 5.27 3.73 8.09
C ASN A 47 6.08 3.37 6.85
N GLU A 48 5.98 4.17 5.79
CA GLU A 48 6.80 3.95 4.58
C GLU A 48 8.28 4.13 4.87
N TYR A 49 8.65 5.13 5.67
CA TYR A 49 10.02 5.39 6.05
C TYR A 49 10.66 4.18 6.75
N GLU A 50 9.94 3.54 7.68
CA GLU A 50 10.39 2.33 8.37
C GLU A 50 10.37 1.11 7.43
N TRP A 51 9.24 0.87 6.77
CA TRP A 51 9.02 -0.31 5.95
C TRP A 51 9.97 -0.40 4.76
N THR A 52 10.27 0.73 4.11
CA THR A 52 11.24 0.75 2.99
C THR A 52 12.69 0.76 3.47
N GLY A 53 12.94 0.87 4.77
CA GLY A 53 14.29 1.08 5.29
C GLY A 53 14.93 2.38 4.78
N TYR A 54 14.12 3.43 4.58
CA TYR A 54 14.53 4.68 3.94
C TYR A 54 15.80 5.29 4.56
N TYR A 55 15.97 5.14 5.86
CA TYR A 55 17.16 5.60 6.62
C TYR A 55 18.47 4.89 6.22
N LYS A 56 18.40 3.77 5.49
CA LYS A 56 19.57 3.01 4.99
C LYS A 56 19.93 3.37 3.56
N LEU A 57 19.05 4.08 2.86
CA LEU A 57 19.21 4.36 1.44
C LEU A 57 20.20 5.50 1.20
N SER A 58 21.00 5.40 0.13
CA SER A 58 21.78 6.51 -0.39
C SER A 58 20.86 7.64 -0.91
N GLU A 59 21.40 8.83 -1.07
CA GLU A 59 20.64 9.98 -1.61
C GLU A 59 20.11 9.70 -3.03
N GLU A 60 20.84 8.92 -3.83
CA GLU A 60 20.39 8.50 -5.15
C GLU A 60 19.22 7.52 -5.06
N GLN A 61 19.33 6.50 -4.21
CA GLN A 61 18.26 5.54 -3.96
C GLN A 61 17.00 6.22 -3.40
N LYS A 62 17.16 7.21 -2.50
CA LYS A 62 16.04 8.00 -1.94
C LYS A 62 15.26 8.72 -3.03
N ARG A 63 15.92 9.18 -4.10
CA ARG A 63 15.24 9.83 -5.23
C ARG A 63 14.40 8.88 -6.08
N SER A 64 14.75 7.60 -6.12
CA SER A 64 14.03 6.58 -6.88
C SER A 64 12.86 5.93 -6.09
N VAL A 65 12.70 6.24 -4.80
CA VAL A 65 11.63 5.68 -3.98
C VAL A 65 10.25 6.18 -4.45
N SER A 66 9.42 5.26 -4.90
CA SER A 66 8.03 5.54 -5.23
C SER A 66 7.17 5.48 -3.96
N THR A 67 6.82 6.65 -3.41
CA THR A 67 5.98 6.76 -2.21
C THR A 67 4.50 6.55 -2.53
N LEU A 68 3.68 6.29 -1.51
CA LEU A 68 2.21 6.23 -1.65
C LEU A 68 1.66 7.53 -2.24
N TRP A 69 2.24 8.68 -1.88
CA TRP A 69 1.87 9.96 -2.44
C TRP A 69 2.17 10.03 -3.95
N THR A 70 3.40 9.67 -4.36
CA THR A 70 3.80 9.64 -5.78
C THR A 70 2.88 8.72 -6.58
N ARG A 71 2.60 7.51 -6.06
CA ARG A 71 1.68 6.56 -6.69
C ARG A 71 0.26 7.10 -6.78
N ALA A 72 -0.20 7.83 -5.76
CA ALA A 72 -1.51 8.46 -5.78
C ALA A 72 -1.60 9.57 -6.83
N GLN A 73 -0.56 10.41 -6.98
CA GLN A 73 -0.49 11.42 -8.04
C GLN A 73 -0.46 10.76 -9.43
N PHE A 74 0.40 9.76 -9.62
CA PHE A 74 0.47 9.01 -10.86
C PHE A 74 -0.91 8.44 -11.24
N ARG A 75 -1.57 7.74 -10.32
CA ARG A 75 -2.91 7.21 -10.54
C ARG A 75 -3.92 8.30 -10.86
N LYS A 76 -3.89 9.44 -10.16
CA LYS A 76 -4.78 10.57 -10.43
C LYS A 76 -4.60 11.13 -11.84
N THR A 77 -3.37 11.15 -12.34
CA THR A 77 -3.03 11.73 -13.65
C THR A 77 -3.30 10.74 -14.79
N PHE A 78 -2.97 9.47 -14.62
CA PHE A 78 -2.97 8.48 -15.72
C PHE A 78 -4.12 7.47 -15.68
N THR A 79 -4.92 7.45 -14.59
CA THR A 79 -6.05 6.51 -14.51
C THR A 79 -7.36 7.25 -14.75
N ASP A 80 -8.09 6.84 -15.78
CA ASP A 80 -9.46 7.29 -15.99
C ASP A 80 -10.36 6.76 -14.86
N ARG A 81 -11.02 7.70 -14.16
CA ARG A 81 -11.86 7.39 -13.00
C ARG A 81 -13.01 6.42 -13.32
N ARG A 82 -13.47 6.40 -14.58
CA ARG A 82 -14.55 5.51 -15.03
C ARG A 82 -14.16 4.04 -14.90
N TYR A 83 -12.88 3.71 -15.03
CA TYR A 83 -12.38 2.34 -14.95
C TYR A 83 -11.83 1.94 -13.57
N ILE A 84 -11.77 2.87 -12.61
CA ILE A 84 -11.24 2.56 -11.27
C ILE A 84 -12.07 1.46 -10.59
N SER A 85 -13.40 1.50 -10.71
CA SER A 85 -14.28 0.48 -10.12
C SER A 85 -14.01 -0.93 -10.66
N ILE A 86 -13.70 -1.05 -11.94
CA ILE A 86 -13.32 -2.31 -12.59
C ILE A 86 -12.00 -2.82 -12.03
N LEU A 87 -10.98 -1.94 -11.95
CA LEU A 87 -9.65 -2.30 -11.47
C LEU A 87 -9.61 -2.62 -9.98
N MET A 88 -10.47 -1.98 -9.17
CA MET A 88 -10.50 -2.14 -7.72
C MET A 88 -11.37 -3.32 -7.25
N ASN A 89 -12.28 -3.81 -8.09
CA ASN A 89 -13.15 -4.94 -7.77
C ASN A 89 -12.69 -6.18 -8.53
N LYS A 90 -12.10 -7.12 -7.81
CA LYS A 90 -11.52 -8.36 -8.38
C LYS A 90 -12.53 -9.20 -9.14
N TYR A 91 -13.79 -9.24 -8.70
CA TYR A 91 -14.85 -9.97 -9.38
C TYR A 91 -15.25 -9.28 -10.69
N ILE A 92 -15.49 -7.97 -10.67
CA ILE A 92 -15.79 -7.20 -11.89
C ILE A 92 -14.62 -7.32 -12.86
N PHE A 93 -13.38 -7.16 -12.38
CA PHE A 93 -12.17 -7.34 -13.18
C PHE A 93 -12.13 -8.71 -13.86
N SER A 94 -12.37 -9.79 -13.11
CA SER A 94 -12.36 -11.15 -13.66
C SER A 94 -13.47 -11.40 -14.71
N LYS A 95 -14.58 -10.69 -14.63
CA LYS A 95 -15.68 -10.78 -15.63
C LYS A 95 -15.36 -9.98 -16.89
N VAL A 96 -14.88 -8.75 -16.73
CA VAL A 96 -14.52 -7.87 -17.86
C VAL A 96 -13.36 -8.44 -18.68
N PHE A 97 -12.39 -9.03 -17.99
CA PHE A 97 -11.18 -9.61 -18.60
C PHE A 97 -11.20 -11.14 -18.62
N SER A 98 -12.38 -11.75 -18.70
CA SER A 98 -12.56 -13.22 -18.61
C SER A 98 -11.71 -13.99 -19.63
N GLU A 99 -11.53 -13.48 -20.83
CA GLU A 99 -10.69 -14.07 -21.87
C GLU A 99 -9.21 -14.17 -21.51
N PHE A 100 -8.74 -13.24 -20.66
CA PHE A 100 -7.34 -13.17 -20.22
C PHE A 100 -7.15 -13.69 -18.81
N TYR A 101 -8.26 -13.95 -18.10
CA TYR A 101 -8.24 -14.30 -16.68
C TYR A 101 -8.31 -15.81 -16.51
N GLY A 102 -7.22 -16.52 -16.72
CA GLY A 102 -7.13 -17.98 -16.67
C GLY A 102 -7.54 -18.64 -15.34
N ARG A 103 -8.48 -18.02 -14.59
CA ARG A 103 -8.98 -18.50 -13.28
C ARG A 103 -10.49 -18.33 -13.20
N LYS A 104 -11.18 -19.34 -12.67
CA LYS A 104 -12.60 -19.27 -12.34
C LYS A 104 -12.80 -18.42 -11.08
N CYS A 105 -13.63 -17.38 -11.14
CA CYS A 105 -13.95 -16.50 -10.03
C CYS A 105 -15.44 -16.55 -9.73
N VAL A 106 -15.80 -16.85 -8.48
CA VAL A 106 -17.19 -16.91 -8.00
C VAL A 106 -17.33 -16.01 -6.79
N ARG A 107 -18.47 -15.33 -6.61
CA ARG A 107 -18.77 -14.59 -5.41
C ARG A 107 -19.08 -15.54 -4.26
N MET A 108 -18.75 -15.16 -3.02
CA MET A 108 -19.11 -15.97 -1.84
C MET A 108 -20.62 -16.13 -1.67
N GLU A 109 -21.40 -15.14 -2.05
CA GLU A 109 -22.87 -15.20 -2.02
C GLU A 109 -23.47 -16.22 -3.02
N ASP A 110 -22.73 -16.55 -4.07
CA ASP A 110 -23.11 -17.53 -5.09
C ASP A 110 -22.50 -18.92 -4.83
N VAL A 111 -21.75 -19.09 -3.72
CA VAL A 111 -21.07 -20.33 -3.39
C VAL A 111 -21.98 -21.26 -2.62
N SER A 112 -22.36 -22.37 -3.24
CA SER A 112 -22.98 -23.51 -2.56
C SER A 112 -21.98 -24.64 -2.30
N PRO A 113 -22.28 -25.62 -1.42
CA PRO A 113 -21.44 -26.79 -1.22
C PRO A 113 -21.13 -27.56 -2.52
N ALA A 114 -22.09 -27.59 -3.45
CA ALA A 114 -21.90 -28.21 -4.76
C ALA A 114 -20.88 -27.46 -5.62
N VAL A 115 -20.97 -26.12 -5.64
CA VAL A 115 -20.00 -25.25 -6.35
C VAL A 115 -18.60 -25.37 -5.75
N LEU A 116 -18.47 -25.46 -4.41
CA LEU A 116 -17.17 -25.68 -3.76
C LEU A 116 -16.57 -27.03 -4.14
N LYS A 117 -17.38 -28.08 -4.17
CA LYS A 117 -16.94 -29.42 -4.57
C LYS A 117 -16.47 -29.47 -6.02
N GLU A 118 -17.22 -28.84 -6.92
CA GLU A 118 -16.84 -28.67 -8.33
C GLU A 118 -15.50 -27.95 -8.49
N LEU A 119 -15.38 -26.75 -7.89
CA LEU A 119 -14.15 -25.95 -7.96
C LEU A 119 -12.94 -26.67 -7.31
N GLY A 120 -13.15 -27.37 -6.20
CA GLY A 120 -12.11 -28.12 -5.53
C GLY A 120 -11.67 -29.37 -6.32
N GLY A 121 -12.60 -30.04 -6.99
CA GLY A 121 -12.33 -31.18 -7.84
C GLY A 121 -11.55 -30.83 -9.11
N GLU A 122 -11.91 -29.71 -9.77
CA GLU A 122 -11.22 -29.25 -10.98
C GLU A 122 -9.84 -28.63 -10.70
N LEU A 123 -9.72 -27.82 -9.64
CA LEU A 123 -8.57 -26.97 -9.41
C LEU A 123 -7.67 -27.42 -8.27
N GLY A 124 -8.06 -28.42 -7.50
CA GLY A 124 -7.32 -28.96 -6.35
C GLY A 124 -7.17 -28.00 -5.18
N LYS A 125 -7.29 -26.67 -5.40
CA LYS A 125 -7.17 -25.63 -4.36
C LYS A 125 -8.09 -24.45 -4.66
N VAL A 126 -8.77 -23.96 -3.63
CA VAL A 126 -9.62 -22.76 -3.68
C VAL A 126 -9.01 -21.68 -2.80
N VAL A 127 -8.90 -20.47 -3.31
CA VAL A 127 -8.39 -19.31 -2.57
C VAL A 127 -9.52 -18.30 -2.36
N ILE A 128 -9.83 -18.02 -1.10
CA ILE A 128 -10.81 -17.01 -0.72
C ILE A 128 -10.09 -15.66 -0.55
N LYS A 129 -10.58 -14.64 -1.23
CA LYS A 129 -10.02 -13.27 -1.15
C LYS A 129 -11.14 -12.25 -1.00
N PRO A 130 -10.91 -11.15 -0.25
CA PRO A 130 -11.86 -10.05 -0.24
C PRO A 130 -12.01 -9.45 -1.64
N GLY A 131 -13.24 -9.17 -2.06
CA GLY A 131 -13.57 -8.66 -3.39
C GLY A 131 -13.01 -7.27 -3.66
N CYS A 132 -13.05 -6.41 -2.63
CA CYS A 132 -12.52 -5.05 -2.65
C CYS A 132 -11.55 -4.86 -1.49
N LYS A 133 -10.57 -3.97 -1.66
CA LYS A 133 -9.61 -3.60 -0.60
C LYS A 133 -8.94 -4.83 0.03
N GLY A 134 -8.06 -5.45 -0.65
CA GLY A 134 -7.26 -6.50 -0.04
C GLY A 134 -5.80 -6.32 -0.43
N GLN A 135 -4.97 -6.09 0.56
CA GLN A 135 -3.62 -6.57 0.47
C GLN A 135 -3.77 -8.10 0.55
N GLY A 136 -3.63 -8.75 -0.57
CA GLY A 136 -3.63 -10.20 -0.67
C GLY A 136 -2.32 -10.75 -0.28
#